data_a8960075ce1751c88fb53e3e33d74d3a
#
_entry.id   a8960075ce1751c88fb53e3e33d74d3a
#
_cell.length_a   1.000
_cell.length_b   1.000
_cell.length_c   1.000
_cell.angle_alpha   90.00
_cell.angle_beta   90.00
_cell.angle_gamma   90.00
#
_symmetry.space_group_name_H-M   'P 1'
#
loop_
_entity.id
_entity.type
_entity.pdbx_description
1 polymer ?
#
loop_
_entity_poly.entity_id
_entity_poly.type
_entity_poly.pdbx_seq_one_letter_code
_entity_poly.pdbx_strand_id
1 'polypeptide(L)'
;MDIKDLPQDKDSLFYDWYREKEKVSSAIEDALKQTVLLGLTPMGFVGSKNVPDASEFDFERVFLVWDATGWCFYSTLMKPKPEVTEYNEEYNSLILCGLIEQVVNLETWGRVSGITYGELILGMFMAGYKFKRIPRTKVCQFNISDKNVKHLFSCIEIRMKNSLSHRGRCCTAAALS
;
A
#
# COMPACT_ATOMS: atom_id res chain seq x y z
N MET A 1 -4.50 -10.89 20.04
CA MET A 1 -3.05 -10.67 20.04
C MET A 1 -2.80 -9.50 20.96
N ASP A 2 -2.00 -9.68 22.01
CA ASP A 2 -1.76 -8.63 23.01
C ASP A 2 -0.70 -7.65 22.46
N ILE A 3 -0.83 -6.34 22.76
CA ILE A 3 0.13 -5.30 22.32
C ILE A 3 1.57 -5.63 22.75
N LYS A 4 1.72 -6.44 23.81
CA LYS A 4 3.02 -6.90 24.32
C LYS A 4 3.75 -7.89 23.40
N ASP A 5 3.01 -8.50 22.48
CA ASP A 5 3.55 -9.50 21.52
C ASP A 5 3.99 -8.87 20.19
N LEU A 6 3.86 -7.54 20.06
CA LEU A 6 4.32 -6.81 18.88
C LEU A 6 5.84 -6.63 18.92
N PRO A 7 6.51 -6.69 17.76
CA PRO A 7 7.92 -6.33 17.68
C PRO A 7 8.13 -4.94 18.28
N GLN A 8 9.05 -4.84 19.23
CA GLN A 8 9.39 -3.56 19.90
C GLN A 8 10.16 -2.61 18.96
N ASP A 9 10.25 -2.94 17.68
CA ASP A 9 10.87 -2.09 16.68
C ASP A 9 9.92 -0.92 16.38
N LYS A 10 10.28 0.24 16.92
CA LYS A 10 9.50 1.48 16.82
C LYS A 10 9.36 1.99 15.37
N ASP A 11 10.14 1.46 14.45
CA ASP A 11 10.13 1.82 13.02
C ASP A 11 9.26 0.86 12.18
N SER A 12 8.52 -0.04 12.83
CA SER A 12 7.60 -0.96 12.15
C SER A 12 6.28 -0.26 11.82
N LEU A 13 5.87 -0.30 10.56
CA LEU A 13 4.56 0.17 10.07
C LEU A 13 3.39 -0.35 10.92
N PHE A 14 3.50 -1.58 11.35
CA PHE A 14 2.49 -2.24 12.17
C PHE A 14 2.33 -1.62 13.56
N TYR A 15 3.40 -1.07 14.15
CA TYR A 15 3.36 -0.36 15.42
C TYR A 15 2.57 0.94 15.30
N ASP A 16 2.76 1.68 14.23
CA ASP A 16 2.08 2.95 13.99
C ASP A 16 0.57 2.78 13.79
N TRP A 17 0.13 1.70 13.14
CA TRP A 17 -1.29 1.35 13.03
C TRP A 17 -1.96 1.23 14.40
N TYR A 18 -1.39 0.44 15.31
CA TYR A 18 -1.99 0.23 16.63
C TYR A 18 -2.00 1.49 17.49
N ARG A 19 -1.01 2.33 17.33
CA ARG A 19 -0.91 3.59 18.09
C ARG A 19 -1.90 4.64 17.62
N GLU A 20 -2.18 4.71 16.33
CA GLU A 20 -2.98 5.78 15.73
C GLU A 20 -4.30 5.30 15.11
N LYS A 21 -4.72 4.08 15.44
CA LYS A 21 -5.85 3.39 14.81
C LYS A 21 -7.11 4.25 14.70
N GLU A 22 -7.53 4.91 15.76
CA GLU A 22 -8.76 5.71 15.76
C GLU A 22 -8.67 6.89 14.80
N LYS A 23 -7.56 7.61 14.84
CA LYS A 23 -7.30 8.75 13.96
C LYS A 23 -7.23 8.34 12.49
N VAL A 24 -6.56 7.23 12.23
CA VAL A 24 -6.40 6.68 10.87
C VAL A 24 -7.76 6.18 10.36
N SER A 25 -8.54 5.49 11.17
CA SER A 25 -9.88 5.02 10.80
C SER A 25 -10.78 6.18 10.41
N SER A 26 -10.80 7.27 11.19
CA SER A 26 -11.56 8.47 10.86
C SER A 26 -11.10 9.09 9.52
N ALA A 27 -9.80 9.15 9.27
CA ALA A 27 -9.27 9.67 8.01
C ALA A 27 -9.65 8.80 6.80
N ILE A 28 -9.69 7.47 6.96
CA ILE A 28 -10.14 6.53 5.92
C ILE A 28 -11.63 6.73 5.62
N GLU A 29 -12.48 6.82 6.65
CA GLU A 29 -13.90 7.08 6.50
C GLU A 29 -14.17 8.41 5.79
N ASP A 30 -13.44 9.46 6.12
CA ASP A 30 -13.57 10.76 5.46
C ASP A 30 -13.05 10.74 4.02
N ALA A 31 -12.02 9.97 3.72
CA ALA A 31 -11.57 9.75 2.35
C ALA A 31 -12.65 9.07 1.51
N LEU A 32 -13.31 8.03 2.04
CA LEU A 32 -14.35 7.27 1.33
C LEU A 32 -15.59 8.13 0.96
N LYS A 33 -15.84 9.23 1.67
CA LYS A 33 -16.92 10.17 1.36
C LYS A 33 -16.60 11.09 0.16
N GLN A 34 -15.36 11.10 -0.32
CA GLN A 34 -14.97 11.98 -1.43
C GLN A 34 -15.64 11.57 -2.75
N THR A 35 -16.15 12.55 -3.47
CA THR A 35 -16.90 12.34 -4.73
C THR A 35 -16.12 11.55 -5.77
N VAL A 36 -14.80 11.70 -5.79
CA VAL A 36 -13.90 11.00 -6.71
C VAL A 36 -13.87 9.48 -6.47
N LEU A 37 -14.18 9.03 -5.25
CA LEU A 37 -14.21 7.62 -4.85
C LEU A 37 -15.59 6.95 -4.99
N LEU A 38 -16.62 7.65 -5.44
CA LEU A 38 -17.95 7.06 -5.62
C LEU A 38 -17.88 5.79 -6.47
N GLY A 39 -18.52 4.73 -5.99
CA GLY A 39 -18.52 3.40 -6.64
C GLY A 39 -17.22 2.60 -6.45
N LEU A 40 -16.31 3.03 -5.54
CA LEU A 40 -15.20 2.20 -5.13
C LEU A 40 -15.69 1.07 -4.21
N THR A 41 -15.22 -0.15 -4.45
CA THR A 41 -15.41 -1.33 -3.60
C THR A 41 -14.03 -1.95 -3.34
N PRO A 42 -13.88 -2.90 -2.42
CA PRO A 42 -12.62 -3.64 -2.26
C PRO A 42 -12.08 -4.25 -3.55
N MET A 43 -12.96 -4.63 -4.46
CA MET A 43 -12.59 -5.19 -5.76
C MET A 43 -12.28 -4.14 -6.85
N GLY A 44 -12.20 -2.86 -6.48
CA GLY A 44 -11.99 -1.75 -7.39
C GLY A 44 -13.29 -1.03 -7.77
N PHE A 45 -13.25 -0.19 -8.81
CA PHE A 45 -14.41 0.58 -9.22
C PHE A 45 -15.52 -0.27 -9.86
N VAL A 46 -16.74 -0.03 -9.44
CA VAL A 46 -17.97 -0.55 -10.08
C VAL A 46 -18.72 0.61 -10.72
N GLY A 47 -19.64 0.31 -11.65
CA GLY A 47 -20.38 1.33 -12.39
C GLY A 47 -21.38 2.16 -11.57
N SER A 48 -21.52 1.91 -10.27
CA SER A 48 -22.40 2.66 -9.39
C SER A 48 -21.82 4.03 -9.02
N LYS A 49 -22.70 4.94 -8.60
CA LYS A 49 -22.33 6.25 -8.03
C LYS A 49 -22.56 6.30 -6.51
N ASN A 50 -22.66 5.13 -5.88
CA ASN A 50 -22.89 5.06 -4.45
C ASN A 50 -21.63 5.44 -3.69
N VAL A 51 -21.80 6.01 -2.52
CA VAL A 51 -20.72 6.19 -1.55
C VAL A 51 -20.21 4.79 -1.18
N PRO A 52 -18.87 4.57 -1.14
CA PRO A 52 -18.31 3.31 -0.69
C PRO A 52 -18.76 2.94 0.72
N ASP A 53 -19.06 1.68 0.96
CA ASP A 53 -19.34 1.18 2.30
C ASP A 53 -18.01 0.95 3.04
N ALA A 54 -17.77 1.75 4.07
CA ALA A 54 -16.54 1.68 4.86
C ALA A 54 -16.34 0.31 5.53
N SER A 55 -17.43 -0.39 5.87
CA SER A 55 -17.37 -1.71 6.52
C SER A 55 -16.85 -2.82 5.62
N GLU A 56 -16.83 -2.62 4.31
CA GLU A 56 -16.30 -3.59 3.35
C GLU A 56 -14.75 -3.56 3.27
N PHE A 57 -14.10 -2.48 3.76
CA PHE A 57 -12.66 -2.30 3.65
C PHE A 57 -11.94 -2.74 4.93
N ASP A 58 -10.80 -3.41 4.74
CA ASP A 58 -9.85 -3.66 5.82
C ASP A 58 -8.98 -2.41 6.05
N PHE A 59 -9.29 -1.66 7.09
CA PHE A 59 -8.62 -0.38 7.39
C PHE A 59 -7.13 -0.56 7.72
N GLU A 60 -6.74 -1.68 8.30
CA GLU A 60 -5.33 -1.98 8.52
C GLU A 60 -4.57 -2.10 7.19
N ARG A 61 -5.14 -2.81 6.21
CA ARG A 61 -4.53 -2.93 4.88
C ARG A 61 -4.49 -1.59 4.15
N VAL A 62 -5.55 -0.79 4.24
CA VAL A 62 -5.58 0.57 3.67
C VAL A 62 -4.48 1.43 4.29
N PHE A 63 -4.33 1.40 5.61
CA PHE A 63 -3.27 2.11 6.30
C PHE A 63 -1.88 1.67 5.84
N LEU A 64 -1.64 0.37 5.76
CA LEU A 64 -0.35 -0.17 5.34
C LEU A 64 -0.01 0.20 3.90
N VAL A 65 -1.00 0.24 3.01
CA VAL A 65 -0.82 0.76 1.64
C VAL A 65 -0.50 2.25 1.67
N TRP A 66 -1.27 3.03 2.41
CA TRP A 66 -1.05 4.47 2.53
C TRP A 66 0.34 4.78 3.06
N ASP A 67 0.77 4.12 4.10
CA ASP A 67 2.07 4.32 4.72
C ASP A 67 3.20 3.78 3.82
N ALA A 68 3.07 2.58 3.25
CA ALA A 68 4.03 2.04 2.30
C ALA A 68 4.20 2.95 1.09
N THR A 69 3.12 3.49 0.53
CA THR A 69 3.17 4.42 -0.60
C THR A 69 3.70 5.79 -0.19
N GLY A 70 3.37 6.27 0.99
CA GLY A 70 3.95 7.47 1.60
C GLY A 70 5.45 7.29 1.88
N TRP A 71 5.86 6.21 2.52
CA TRP A 71 7.23 5.94 2.95
C TRP A 71 8.17 5.51 1.84
N CYS A 72 7.80 4.54 1.04
CA CYS A 72 8.60 4.15 -0.14
C CYS A 72 8.80 5.31 -1.10
N PHE A 73 7.88 6.24 -1.09
CA PHE A 73 7.86 7.39 -1.94
C PHE A 73 8.46 8.64 -1.28
N TYR A 74 8.47 8.76 0.05
CA TYR A 74 9.11 9.87 0.78
C TYR A 74 10.63 9.74 0.87
N SER A 75 11.15 8.55 1.05
CA SER A 75 12.60 8.37 1.25
C SER A 75 13.41 8.55 -0.03
N THR A 76 12.77 8.54 -1.22
CA THR A 76 13.49 8.40 -2.48
C THR A 76 12.94 9.17 -3.68
N LEU A 77 12.35 10.34 -3.56
CA LEU A 77 11.94 11.15 -4.71
C LEU A 77 10.54 10.86 -5.29
N MET A 78 9.73 10.06 -4.65
CA MET A 78 8.43 9.69 -5.18
C MET A 78 7.29 10.54 -4.60
N LYS A 79 7.52 11.81 -4.37
CA LYS A 79 6.41 12.74 -4.13
C LYS A 79 5.43 12.59 -5.28
N PRO A 80 4.12 12.40 -5.01
CA PRO A 80 3.15 12.57 -6.08
C PRO A 80 3.50 13.89 -6.74
N LYS A 81 3.75 13.87 -8.04
CA LYS A 81 3.98 15.14 -8.73
C LYS A 81 2.62 15.82 -8.81
N PRO A 82 2.33 16.84 -8.00
CA PRO A 82 1.02 17.50 -8.02
C PRO A 82 0.71 18.13 -9.38
N GLU A 83 1.70 18.24 -10.24
CA GLU A 83 1.63 18.90 -11.55
C GLU A 83 1.63 17.94 -12.73
N VAL A 84 1.78 16.63 -12.55
CA VAL A 84 1.75 15.69 -13.68
C VAL A 84 0.30 15.48 -14.06
N THR A 85 -0.07 16.04 -15.20
CA THR A 85 -1.36 15.82 -15.87
C THR A 85 -1.43 14.45 -16.55
N GLU A 86 -0.28 13.78 -16.70
CA GLU A 86 -0.16 12.49 -17.36
C GLU A 86 -0.34 11.36 -16.36
N TYR A 87 -1.21 10.43 -16.70
CA TYR A 87 -1.45 9.20 -15.95
C TYR A 87 -0.62 8.08 -16.57
N ASN A 88 -0.05 7.25 -15.71
CA ASN A 88 0.78 6.14 -16.14
C ASN A 88 -0.08 5.03 -16.75
N GLU A 89 0.12 4.75 -18.03
CA GLU A 89 -0.63 3.72 -18.74
C GLU A 89 -0.03 2.32 -18.55
N GLU A 90 1.27 2.23 -18.36
CA GLU A 90 1.99 0.96 -18.18
C GLU A 90 1.74 0.39 -16.78
N TYR A 91 1.81 1.25 -15.73
CA TYR A 91 1.68 0.82 -14.34
C TYR A 91 0.34 1.25 -13.75
N ASN A 92 -0.71 0.52 -14.12
CA ASN A 92 -2.05 0.74 -13.56
C ASN A 92 -2.22 0.08 -12.17
N SER A 93 -3.39 0.25 -11.54
CA SER A 93 -3.66 -0.28 -10.20
C SER A 93 -3.54 -1.80 -10.10
N LEU A 94 -3.70 -2.55 -11.19
CA LEU A 94 -3.51 -4.01 -11.20
C LEU A 94 -2.04 -4.38 -10.96
N ILE A 95 -1.13 -3.74 -11.69
CA ILE A 95 0.31 -4.00 -11.57
C ILE A 95 0.85 -3.46 -10.25
N LEU A 96 0.46 -2.24 -9.88
CA LEU A 96 0.89 -1.61 -8.63
C LEU A 96 0.41 -2.39 -7.40
N CYS A 97 -0.76 -3.03 -7.47
CA CYS A 97 -1.28 -3.83 -6.37
C CYS A 97 -0.31 -4.95 -5.98
N GLY A 98 0.18 -5.71 -6.96
CA GLY A 98 1.15 -6.78 -6.69
C GLY A 98 2.50 -6.27 -6.16
N LEU A 99 2.94 -5.08 -6.59
CA LEU A 99 4.19 -4.47 -6.12
C LEU A 99 4.07 -3.97 -4.67
N ILE A 100 3.02 -3.23 -4.38
CA ILE A 100 2.78 -2.70 -3.03
C ILE A 100 2.50 -3.83 -2.05
N GLU A 101 1.78 -4.87 -2.46
CA GLU A 101 1.59 -6.07 -1.64
C GLU A 101 2.92 -6.70 -1.23
N GLN A 102 3.90 -6.80 -2.14
CA GLN A 102 5.23 -7.30 -1.81
C GLN A 102 5.92 -6.42 -0.76
N VAL A 103 5.82 -5.09 -0.88
CA VAL A 103 6.37 -4.17 0.13
C VAL A 103 5.71 -4.38 1.48
N VAL A 104 4.38 -4.35 1.53
CA VAL A 104 3.62 -4.52 2.77
C VAL A 104 3.91 -5.89 3.41
N ASN A 105 4.00 -6.94 2.62
CA ASN A 105 4.34 -8.28 3.10
C ASN A 105 5.74 -8.32 3.72
N LEU A 106 6.74 -7.69 3.08
CA LEU A 106 8.10 -7.60 3.61
C LEU A 106 8.15 -6.79 4.93
N GLU A 107 7.47 -5.64 4.98
CA GLU A 107 7.46 -4.77 6.18
C GLU A 107 6.68 -5.39 7.35
N THR A 108 5.67 -6.19 7.06
CA THR A 108 4.87 -6.88 8.09
C THR A 108 5.35 -8.29 8.41
N TRP A 109 6.54 -8.68 7.92
CA TRP A 109 7.11 -10.02 8.13
C TRP A 109 6.18 -11.16 7.70
N GLY A 110 5.45 -10.96 6.61
CA GLY A 110 4.52 -11.93 6.05
C GLY A 110 3.15 -11.99 6.73
N ARG A 111 2.84 -11.09 7.65
CA ARG A 111 1.54 -11.09 8.35
C ARG A 111 0.40 -10.59 7.48
N VAL A 112 0.66 -9.66 6.58
CA VAL A 112 -0.35 -9.08 5.70
C VAL A 112 -0.05 -9.46 4.27
N SER A 113 -1.05 -10.04 3.63
CA SER A 113 -1.06 -10.41 2.21
C SER A 113 -2.46 -10.22 1.64
N GLY A 114 -2.59 -10.28 0.33
CA GLY A 114 -3.89 -10.22 -0.33
C GLY A 114 -4.52 -8.83 -0.32
N ILE A 115 -3.71 -7.77 -0.52
CA ILE A 115 -4.22 -6.41 -0.72
C ILE A 115 -5.13 -6.38 -1.93
N THR A 116 -6.31 -5.81 -1.76
CA THR A 116 -7.29 -5.68 -2.85
C THR A 116 -7.06 -4.42 -3.68
N TYR A 117 -7.63 -4.38 -4.88
CA TYR A 117 -7.51 -3.20 -5.76
C TYR A 117 -8.12 -1.95 -5.13
N GLY A 118 -9.23 -2.10 -4.42
CA GLY A 118 -9.89 -0.99 -3.74
C GLY A 118 -9.08 -0.44 -2.57
N GLU A 119 -8.47 -1.32 -1.77
CA GLU A 119 -7.57 -0.94 -0.69
C GLU A 119 -6.33 -0.21 -1.23
N LEU A 120 -5.75 -0.70 -2.34
CA LEU A 120 -4.67 0.01 -3.03
C LEU A 120 -5.11 1.40 -3.49
N ILE A 121 -6.25 1.50 -4.20
CA ILE A 121 -6.73 2.77 -4.76
C ILE A 121 -6.96 3.78 -3.63
N LEU A 122 -7.59 3.36 -2.54
CA LEU A 122 -7.87 4.19 -1.39
C LEU A 122 -6.58 4.64 -0.70
N GLY A 123 -5.64 3.73 -0.42
CA GLY A 123 -4.36 4.05 0.20
C GLY A 123 -3.50 5.00 -0.65
N MET A 124 -3.43 4.78 -1.97
CA MET A 124 -2.76 5.68 -2.92
C MET A 124 -3.42 7.06 -2.97
N PHE A 125 -4.75 7.12 -2.95
CA PHE A 125 -5.48 8.37 -2.89
C PHE A 125 -5.15 9.15 -1.60
N MET A 126 -5.15 8.49 -0.46
CA MET A 126 -4.77 9.09 0.82
C MET A 126 -3.31 9.56 0.86
N ALA A 127 -2.43 8.89 0.13
CA ALA A 127 -1.04 9.33 -0.07
C ALA A 127 -0.90 10.53 -1.02
N GLY A 128 -2.01 11.05 -1.57
CA GLY A 128 -2.04 12.24 -2.42
C GLY A 128 -1.92 11.96 -3.92
N TYR A 129 -1.97 10.69 -4.35
CA TYR A 129 -1.96 10.38 -5.77
C TYR A 129 -3.31 10.70 -6.42
N LYS A 130 -3.26 11.30 -7.62
CA LYS A 130 -4.42 11.42 -8.48
C LYS A 130 -4.58 10.16 -9.31
N PHE A 131 -5.80 9.80 -9.64
CA PHE A 131 -6.09 8.67 -10.49
C PHE A 131 -7.12 8.98 -11.57
N LYS A 132 -7.05 8.23 -12.65
CA LYS A 132 -8.01 8.25 -13.76
C LYS A 132 -8.59 6.86 -13.91
N ARG A 133 -9.90 6.72 -13.85
CA ARG A 133 -10.60 5.45 -14.07
C ARG A 133 -10.45 5.00 -15.51
N ILE A 134 -10.20 3.73 -15.71
CA ILE A 134 -10.23 3.12 -17.04
C ILE A 134 -11.68 2.68 -17.30
N PRO A 135 -12.35 3.23 -18.35
CA PRO A 135 -13.75 2.93 -18.61
C PRO A 135 -14.03 1.43 -18.74
N ARG A 136 -15.13 0.97 -18.17
CA ARG A 136 -15.59 -0.44 -18.18
C ARG A 136 -14.64 -1.43 -17.50
N THR A 137 -13.73 -0.95 -16.66
CA THR A 137 -12.84 -1.79 -15.86
C THR A 137 -12.95 -1.45 -14.38
N LYS A 138 -12.38 -2.31 -13.53
CA LYS A 138 -12.28 -2.09 -12.08
C LYS A 138 -11.02 -1.34 -11.68
N VAL A 139 -10.11 -1.10 -12.62
CA VAL A 139 -8.77 -0.53 -12.38
C VAL A 139 -8.70 0.94 -12.75
N CYS A 140 -7.66 1.59 -12.30
CA CYS A 140 -7.34 2.97 -12.64
C CYS A 140 -5.85 3.15 -12.93
N GLN A 141 -5.52 4.28 -13.54
CA GLN A 141 -4.15 4.76 -13.74
C GLN A 141 -3.85 5.83 -12.70
N PHE A 142 -2.62 5.87 -12.19
CA PHE A 142 -2.16 6.89 -11.25
C PHE A 142 -1.18 7.86 -11.92
N ASN A 143 -1.07 9.06 -11.35
CA ASN A 143 -0.07 10.05 -11.75
C ASN A 143 1.32 9.72 -11.18
N ILE A 144 1.81 8.54 -11.44
CA ILE A 144 3.11 8.02 -11.00
C ILE A 144 4.07 7.93 -12.20
N SER A 145 5.34 8.29 -12.03
CA SER A 145 6.31 8.20 -13.11
C SER A 145 6.91 6.80 -13.22
N ASP A 146 7.27 6.37 -14.44
CA ASP A 146 7.98 5.11 -14.70
C ASP A 146 9.27 5.01 -13.90
N LYS A 147 9.99 6.11 -13.78
CA LYS A 147 11.23 6.18 -12.99
C LYS A 147 10.98 5.76 -11.54
N ASN A 148 9.86 6.21 -10.99
CA ASN A 148 9.48 5.91 -9.62
C ASN A 148 9.11 4.45 -9.46
N VAL A 149 8.36 3.89 -10.40
CA VAL A 149 7.99 2.47 -10.37
C VAL A 149 9.23 1.58 -10.53
N LYS A 150 10.13 1.90 -11.47
CA LYS A 150 11.40 1.17 -11.63
C LYS A 150 12.27 1.24 -10.38
N HIS A 151 12.27 2.36 -9.68
CA HIS A 151 12.96 2.48 -8.39
C HIS A 151 12.33 1.58 -7.33
N LEU A 152 11.00 1.52 -7.26
CA LEU A 152 10.28 0.62 -6.35
C LEU A 152 10.67 -0.85 -6.59
N PHE A 153 10.74 -1.29 -7.84
CA PHE A 153 11.24 -2.64 -8.18
C PHE A 153 12.63 -2.89 -7.61
N SER A 154 13.56 -1.96 -7.81
CA SER A 154 14.93 -2.10 -7.31
C SER A 154 14.98 -2.18 -5.78
N CYS A 155 14.16 -1.39 -5.08
CA CYS A 155 14.07 -1.44 -3.61
C CYS A 155 13.53 -2.79 -3.12
N ILE A 156 12.51 -3.34 -3.76
CA ILE A 156 11.96 -4.66 -3.42
C ILE A 156 13.02 -5.74 -3.61
N GLU A 157 13.73 -5.75 -4.74
CA GLU A 157 14.79 -6.73 -5.00
C GLU A 157 15.91 -6.69 -3.96
N ILE A 158 16.36 -5.50 -3.57
CA ILE A 158 17.41 -5.34 -2.55
C ILE A 158 16.93 -5.88 -1.20
N ARG A 159 15.71 -5.57 -0.80
CA ARG A 159 15.13 -6.05 0.47
C ARG A 159 14.94 -7.55 0.48
N MET A 160 14.46 -8.14 -0.60
CA MET A 160 14.33 -9.58 -0.74
C MET A 160 15.69 -10.29 -0.61
N LYS A 161 16.74 -9.79 -1.27
CA LYS A 161 18.10 -10.33 -1.14
C LYS A 161 18.62 -10.26 0.30
N ASN A 162 18.38 -9.15 0.98
CA ASN A 162 18.83 -8.98 2.36
C ASN A 162 18.07 -9.91 3.33
N SER A 163 16.76 -10.09 3.16
CA SER A 163 15.97 -11.01 3.99
C SER A 163 16.40 -12.47 3.83
N LEU A 164 16.74 -12.88 2.63
CA LEU A 164 17.27 -14.23 2.36
C LEU A 164 18.66 -14.44 2.99
N SER A 165 19.53 -13.42 2.96
CA SER A 165 20.85 -13.50 3.57
C SER A 165 20.83 -13.62 5.10
N HIS A 166 19.85 -13.02 5.75
CA HIS A 166 19.62 -13.16 7.20
C HIS A 166 19.07 -14.53 7.57
N ARG A 167 18.14 -15.10 6.80
CA ARG A 167 17.64 -16.46 7.03
C ARG A 167 18.71 -17.52 6.86
N GLY A 168 19.61 -17.37 5.88
CA GLY A 168 20.73 -18.29 5.68
C GLY A 168 21.73 -18.33 6.86
N ARG A 169 21.93 -17.23 7.56
CA ARG A 169 22.83 -17.17 8.74
C ARG A 169 22.23 -17.79 10.00
N CYS A 170 20.92 -17.71 10.19
CA CYS A 170 20.27 -18.37 11.33
C CYS A 170 20.28 -19.90 11.21
N CYS A 171 20.15 -20.45 10.00
CA CYS A 171 20.14 -21.91 9.82
C CYS A 171 21.53 -22.54 10.00
N THR A 172 22.62 -21.84 9.73
CA THR A 172 23.98 -22.35 9.92
C THR A 172 24.45 -22.32 11.36
N ALA A 173 23.91 -21.42 12.21
CA ALA A 173 24.24 -21.39 13.63
C ALA A 173 23.57 -22.51 14.44
N ALA A 174 22.42 -23.02 14.00
CA ALA A 174 21.72 -24.13 14.66
C ALA A 174 22.24 -25.52 14.28
N ALA A 175 23.12 -25.63 13.28
CA ALA A 175 23.71 -26.91 12.85
C ALA A 175 25.08 -27.21 13.49
N LEU A 176 25.60 -26.33 14.36
CA LEU A 176 26.89 -26.46 15.03
C LEU A 176 26.80 -26.52 16.55
N SER A 177 25.60 -26.72 17.09
CA SER A 177 25.34 -27.03 18.50
C SER A 177 24.68 -28.41 18.60
#